data_860bdaa1cc73ca660f793baaefa237d6
#
_entry.id   860bdaa1cc73ca660f793baaefa237d6
#
_cell.length_a   1.000
_cell.length_b   1.000
_cell.length_c   1.000
_cell.angle_alpha   90.00
_cell.angle_beta   90.00
_cell.angle_gamma   90.00
#
_symmetry.space_group_name_H-M   'P 1'
#
loop_
_entity.id
_entity.type
_entity.pdbx_description
1 polymer ?
#
loop_
_entity_poly.entity_id
_entity_poly.type
_entity_poly.pdbx_seq_one_letter_code
_entity_poly.pdbx_strand_id
1 'polypeptide(L)'
;MTATLRDETHMISAAALRRGRLMVLAAILLFALCLRSAVTSLSPLLTQISHEIGFGSAVIGVFGMLPTAMFAIAGLVTPALTERFGLERTTLAAVVATVIGMAARTAMNSTGGLLVLSCLALLGMGIGNVVIPPLVKRYFSHRVALMSAAYLTVLQIGTTVPALTAVPLADAYGWRFSLVAWVLVPVAALLPWIGVVIARRGHDVEDHSAEPHA
;
A
#
# COMPACT_ATOMS: atom_id res chain seq x y z
N MET A 1 -24.86 41.55 3.81
CA MET A 1 -25.22 40.18 4.21
C MET A 1 -24.86 39.11 3.16
N THR A 2 -24.90 39.42 1.86
CA THR A 2 -24.54 38.49 0.78
C THR A 2 -23.03 38.31 0.56
N ALA A 3 -22.19 39.29 0.89
CA ALA A 3 -20.72 39.21 0.74
C ALA A 3 -20.07 38.27 1.80
N THR A 4 -20.54 38.30 3.02
CA THR A 4 -20.05 37.42 4.11
C THR A 4 -20.38 35.97 3.89
N LEU A 5 -21.54 35.62 3.34
CA LEU A 5 -21.93 34.25 3.02
C LEU A 5 -21.10 33.68 1.84
N ARG A 6 -20.69 34.54 0.91
CA ARG A 6 -19.84 34.14 -0.22
C ARG A 6 -18.40 33.87 0.21
N ASP A 7 -17.90 34.60 1.18
CA ASP A 7 -16.56 34.44 1.75
C ASP A 7 -16.48 33.17 2.63
N GLU A 8 -17.52 32.88 3.41
CA GLU A 8 -17.62 31.65 4.20
C GLU A 8 -17.69 30.40 3.31
N THR A 9 -18.47 30.41 2.23
CA THR A 9 -18.54 29.28 1.28
C THR A 9 -17.22 29.05 0.56
N HIS A 10 -16.49 30.11 0.19
CA HIS A 10 -15.14 29.97 -0.39
C HIS A 10 -14.12 29.41 0.59
N MET A 11 -14.17 29.82 1.86
CA MET A 11 -13.27 29.28 2.90
C MET A 11 -13.56 27.82 3.24
N ILE A 12 -14.84 27.43 3.33
CA ILE A 12 -15.24 26.05 3.57
C ILE A 12 -14.81 25.14 2.40
N SER A 13 -14.99 25.59 1.17
CA SER A 13 -14.54 24.86 -0.03
C SER A 13 -13.02 24.70 -0.08
N ALA A 14 -12.26 25.73 0.23
CA ALA A 14 -10.80 25.68 0.27
C ALA A 14 -10.27 24.76 1.37
N ALA A 15 -10.91 24.74 2.54
CA ALA A 15 -10.55 23.85 3.64
C ALA A 15 -10.87 22.37 3.32
N ALA A 16 -11.99 22.10 2.66
CA ALA A 16 -12.37 20.76 2.22
C ALA A 16 -11.40 20.22 1.17
N LEU A 17 -11.02 21.02 0.17
CA LEU A 17 -10.01 20.66 -0.83
C LEU A 17 -8.64 20.40 -0.21
N ARG A 18 -8.27 21.17 0.80
CA ARG A 18 -6.99 21.00 1.51
C ARG A 18 -6.99 19.71 2.34
N ARG A 19 -8.10 19.38 3.01
CA ARG A 19 -8.26 18.10 3.72
C ARG A 19 -8.20 16.90 2.78
N GLY A 20 -8.86 16.96 1.63
CA GLY A 20 -8.79 15.90 0.62
C GLY A 20 -7.37 15.65 0.11
N ARG A 21 -6.62 16.73 -0.20
CA ARG A 21 -5.22 16.61 -0.63
C ARG A 21 -4.30 16.04 0.45
N LEU A 22 -4.49 16.44 1.71
CA LEU A 22 -3.71 15.90 2.84
C LEU A 22 -4.02 14.43 3.07
N MET A 23 -5.29 14.01 2.93
CA MET A 23 -5.68 12.60 3.04
C MET A 23 -5.04 11.75 1.94
N VAL A 24 -5.03 12.22 0.68
CA VAL A 24 -4.36 11.53 -0.43
C VAL A 24 -2.85 11.47 -0.19
N LEU A 25 -2.24 12.55 0.30
CA LEU A 25 -0.81 12.56 0.63
C LEU A 25 -0.49 11.53 1.72
N ALA A 26 -1.24 11.52 2.81
CA ALA A 26 -1.07 10.53 3.89
C ALA A 26 -1.25 9.10 3.37
N ALA A 27 -2.26 8.86 2.51
CA ALA A 27 -2.50 7.58 1.87
C ALA A 27 -1.31 7.11 1.02
N ILE A 28 -0.74 7.99 0.20
CA ILE A 28 0.43 7.70 -0.64
C ILE A 28 1.66 7.42 0.24
N LEU A 29 1.93 8.24 1.25
CA LEU A 29 3.11 8.07 2.10
C LEU A 29 3.02 6.80 2.96
N LEU A 30 1.86 6.51 3.56
CA LEU A 30 1.65 5.27 4.33
C LEU A 30 1.77 4.04 3.43
N PHE A 31 1.24 4.09 2.20
CA PHE A 31 1.40 2.99 1.27
C PHE A 31 2.85 2.84 0.82
N ALA A 32 3.56 3.94 0.53
CA ALA A 32 4.99 3.92 0.21
C ALA A 32 5.82 3.27 1.33
N LEU A 33 5.50 3.57 2.60
CA LEU A 33 6.15 2.97 3.76
C LEU A 33 6.04 1.43 3.77
N CYS A 34 4.91 0.87 3.30
CA CYS A 34 4.70 -0.57 3.31
C CYS A 34 5.19 -1.31 2.06
N LEU A 35 5.55 -0.61 0.95
CA LEU A 35 5.90 -1.24 -0.34
C LEU A 35 7.08 -2.22 -0.28
N ARG A 36 7.91 -2.14 0.72
CA ARG A 36 9.05 -3.03 0.92
C ARG A 36 9.04 -3.77 2.25
N SER A 37 8.17 -3.38 3.17
CA SER A 37 8.15 -3.93 4.53
C SER A 37 7.92 -5.45 4.57
N ALA A 38 7.13 -6.03 3.66
CA ALA A 38 6.90 -7.48 3.61
C ALA A 38 8.15 -8.27 3.21
N VAL A 39 8.99 -7.72 2.34
CA VAL A 39 10.27 -8.34 1.95
C VAL A 39 11.26 -8.23 3.08
N THR A 40 11.47 -7.01 3.56
CA THR A 40 12.55 -6.69 4.49
C THR A 40 12.29 -7.20 5.91
N SER A 41 11.02 -7.41 6.30
CA SER A 41 10.68 -8.05 7.56
C SER A 41 10.77 -9.58 7.51
N LEU A 42 10.54 -10.21 6.34
CA LEU A 42 10.55 -11.67 6.20
C LEU A 42 11.95 -12.22 5.94
N SER A 43 12.71 -11.57 5.06
CA SER A 43 14.01 -12.09 4.59
C SER A 43 14.99 -12.45 5.71
N PRO A 44 15.20 -11.62 6.75
CA PRO A 44 16.10 -11.95 7.84
C PRO A 44 15.64 -13.13 8.70
N LEU A 45 14.34 -13.42 8.69
CA LEU A 45 13.71 -14.44 9.51
C LEU A 45 13.58 -15.80 8.80
N LEU A 46 13.88 -15.89 7.51
CA LEU A 46 13.65 -17.11 6.71
C LEU A 46 14.38 -18.32 7.28
N THR A 47 15.59 -18.15 7.79
CA THR A 47 16.34 -19.26 8.40
C THR A 47 15.66 -19.76 9.68
N GLN A 48 15.21 -18.85 10.56
CA GLN A 48 14.49 -19.20 11.77
C GLN A 48 13.16 -19.90 11.44
N ILE A 49 12.41 -19.36 10.49
CA ILE A 49 11.13 -19.92 10.01
C ILE A 49 11.34 -21.29 9.38
N SER A 50 12.45 -21.48 8.62
CA SER A 50 12.77 -22.76 7.98
C SER A 50 13.01 -23.89 8.98
N HIS A 51 13.63 -23.59 10.12
CA HIS A 51 13.82 -24.57 11.20
C HIS A 51 12.50 -24.95 11.87
N GLU A 52 11.56 -24.02 12.03
CA GLU A 52 10.27 -24.29 12.68
C GLU A 52 9.27 -24.99 11.76
N ILE A 53 9.17 -24.55 10.50
CA ILE A 53 8.20 -25.12 9.54
C ILE A 53 8.78 -26.35 8.82
N GLY A 54 10.10 -26.52 8.78
CA GLY A 54 10.75 -27.71 8.22
C GLY A 54 10.97 -27.65 6.71
N PHE A 55 11.43 -26.51 6.15
CA PHE A 55 11.77 -26.41 4.73
C PHE A 55 13.27 -26.18 4.49
N GLY A 56 13.77 -26.68 3.35
CA GLY A 56 15.20 -26.62 3.03
C GLY A 56 15.64 -25.31 2.35
N SER A 57 16.96 -25.21 2.11
CA SER A 57 17.63 -24.05 1.49
C SER A 57 17.10 -23.70 0.09
N ALA A 58 16.64 -24.70 -0.67
CA ALA A 58 16.02 -24.46 -1.98
C ALA A 58 14.76 -23.56 -1.87
N VAL A 59 13.93 -23.78 -0.86
CA VAL A 59 12.73 -22.97 -0.61
C VAL A 59 13.11 -21.55 -0.14
N ILE A 60 14.16 -21.41 0.67
CA ILE A 60 14.70 -20.09 1.03
C ILE A 60 15.11 -19.33 -0.24
N GLY A 61 15.75 -19.99 -1.20
CA GLY A 61 16.09 -19.42 -2.51
C GLY A 61 14.86 -18.96 -3.29
N VAL A 62 13.77 -19.75 -3.28
CA VAL A 62 12.49 -19.37 -3.90
C VAL A 62 11.95 -18.09 -3.26
N PHE A 63 11.94 -17.98 -1.92
CA PHE A 63 11.53 -16.75 -1.24
C PHE A 63 12.38 -15.54 -1.62
N GLY A 64 13.68 -15.72 -1.87
CA GLY A 64 14.57 -14.66 -2.33
C GLY A 64 14.23 -14.14 -3.73
N MET A 65 13.75 -15.01 -4.63
CA MET A 65 13.36 -14.66 -6.00
C MET A 65 11.92 -14.11 -6.10
N LEU A 66 11.08 -14.42 -5.12
CA LEU A 66 9.66 -14.10 -5.13
C LEU A 66 9.36 -12.61 -5.34
N PRO A 67 10.03 -11.65 -4.66
CA PRO A 67 9.76 -10.23 -4.85
C PRO A 67 9.96 -9.78 -6.30
N THR A 68 11.04 -10.21 -6.93
CA THR A 68 11.35 -9.86 -8.33
C THR A 68 10.29 -10.40 -9.27
N ALA A 69 9.90 -11.66 -9.11
CA ALA A 69 8.88 -12.29 -9.94
C ALA A 69 7.51 -11.61 -9.76
N MET A 70 7.08 -11.36 -8.52
CA MET A 70 5.79 -10.72 -8.25
C MET A 70 5.74 -9.27 -8.70
N PHE A 71 6.84 -8.53 -8.62
CA PHE A 71 6.92 -7.15 -9.12
C PHE A 71 6.90 -7.11 -10.66
N ALA A 72 7.52 -8.07 -11.34
CA ALA A 72 7.43 -8.22 -12.79
C ALA A 72 5.97 -8.49 -13.23
N ILE A 73 5.30 -9.46 -12.59
CA ILE A 73 3.89 -9.77 -12.84
C ILE A 73 3.01 -8.53 -12.57
N ALA A 74 3.22 -7.85 -11.44
CA ALA A 74 2.49 -6.63 -11.11
C ALA A 74 2.66 -5.55 -12.17
N GLY A 75 3.88 -5.36 -12.69
CA GLY A 75 4.17 -4.41 -13.77
C GLY A 75 3.35 -4.67 -15.03
N LEU A 76 3.17 -5.95 -15.39
CA LEU A 76 2.39 -6.36 -16.57
C LEU A 76 0.87 -6.23 -16.36
N VAL A 77 0.39 -6.55 -15.16
CA VAL A 77 -1.06 -6.62 -14.87
C VAL A 77 -1.64 -5.27 -14.48
N THR A 78 -0.86 -4.40 -13.83
CA THR A 78 -1.36 -3.12 -13.29
C THR A 78 -1.96 -2.19 -14.35
N PRO A 79 -1.39 -1.99 -15.57
CA PRO A 79 -2.03 -1.17 -16.59
C PRO A 79 -3.45 -1.61 -16.91
N ALA A 80 -3.66 -2.90 -17.17
CA ALA A 80 -4.99 -3.45 -17.46
C ALA A 80 -5.97 -3.28 -16.29
N LEU A 81 -5.49 -3.43 -15.04
CA LEU A 81 -6.32 -3.19 -13.85
C LEU A 81 -6.71 -1.72 -13.70
N THR A 82 -5.77 -0.80 -13.95
CA THR A 82 -6.03 0.64 -13.85
C THR A 82 -6.95 1.15 -14.96
N GLU A 83 -6.85 0.61 -16.16
CA GLU A 83 -7.77 0.90 -17.26
C GLU A 83 -9.20 0.42 -16.95
N ARG A 84 -9.34 -0.79 -16.38
CA ARG A 84 -10.64 -1.39 -16.11
C ARG A 84 -11.34 -0.86 -14.87
N PHE A 85 -10.63 -0.66 -13.78
CA PHE A 85 -11.19 -0.33 -12.46
C PHE A 85 -10.88 1.09 -11.98
N GLY A 86 -9.99 1.79 -12.69
CA GLY A 86 -9.48 3.09 -12.30
C GLY A 86 -8.32 2.99 -11.29
N LEU A 87 -7.57 4.07 -11.20
CA LEU A 87 -6.31 4.13 -10.45
C LEU A 87 -6.53 3.94 -8.93
N GLU A 88 -7.54 4.58 -8.36
CA GLU A 88 -7.79 4.57 -6.92
C GLU A 88 -8.34 3.24 -6.42
N ARG A 89 -9.24 2.61 -7.18
CA ARG A 89 -9.78 1.28 -6.83
C ARG A 89 -8.70 0.21 -6.95
N THR A 90 -7.86 0.28 -7.98
CA THR A 90 -6.71 -0.61 -8.14
C THR A 90 -5.73 -0.46 -6.98
N THR A 91 -5.49 0.77 -6.54
CA THR A 91 -4.64 1.03 -5.37
C THR A 91 -5.24 0.47 -4.09
N LEU A 92 -6.53 0.68 -3.84
CA LEU A 92 -7.21 0.12 -2.68
C LEU A 92 -7.14 -1.41 -2.69
N ALA A 93 -7.40 -2.05 -3.83
CA ALA A 93 -7.27 -3.51 -3.97
C ALA A 93 -5.84 -4.00 -3.68
N ALA A 94 -4.82 -3.26 -4.12
CA ALA A 94 -3.41 -3.55 -3.84
C ALA A 94 -3.10 -3.46 -2.34
N VAL A 95 -3.59 -2.43 -1.64
CA VAL A 95 -3.43 -2.29 -0.18
C VAL A 95 -4.13 -3.44 0.55
N VAL A 96 -5.36 -3.78 0.16
CA VAL A 96 -6.12 -4.91 0.74
C VAL A 96 -5.38 -6.22 0.54
N ALA A 97 -4.90 -6.52 -0.68
CA ALA A 97 -4.13 -7.72 -0.97
C ALA A 97 -2.84 -7.79 -0.11
N THR A 98 -2.17 -6.65 0.08
CA THR A 98 -1.00 -6.53 0.95
C THR A 98 -1.35 -6.85 2.41
N VAL A 99 -2.43 -6.26 2.95
CA VAL A 99 -2.89 -6.51 4.32
C VAL A 99 -3.23 -7.99 4.51
N ILE A 100 -4.05 -8.56 3.62
CA ILE A 100 -4.46 -9.97 3.72
C ILE A 100 -3.24 -10.88 3.63
N GLY A 101 -2.37 -10.69 2.63
CA GLY A 101 -1.18 -11.51 2.44
C GLY A 101 -0.22 -11.43 3.62
N MET A 102 0.05 -10.24 4.14
CA MET A 102 0.91 -10.06 5.31
C MET A 102 0.31 -10.62 6.59
N ALA A 103 -0.98 -10.39 6.84
CA ALA A 103 -1.64 -10.87 8.06
C ALA A 103 -1.81 -12.39 8.04
N ALA A 104 -2.37 -12.94 6.98
CA ALA A 104 -2.68 -14.36 6.91
C ALA A 104 -1.41 -15.25 6.92
N ARG A 105 -0.29 -14.79 6.32
CA ARG A 105 0.96 -15.56 6.34
C ARG A 105 1.51 -15.79 7.75
N THR A 106 1.20 -14.92 8.73
CA THR A 106 1.68 -15.07 10.11
C THR A 106 1.05 -16.25 10.84
N ALA A 107 -0.13 -16.66 10.39
CA ALA A 107 -0.87 -17.81 10.95
C ALA A 107 -0.54 -19.14 10.25
N MET A 108 0.32 -19.13 9.22
CA MET A 108 0.62 -20.34 8.45
C MET A 108 1.66 -21.22 9.15
N ASN A 109 1.38 -22.53 9.15
CA ASN A 109 2.29 -23.58 9.62
C ASN A 109 2.78 -24.47 8.46
N SER A 110 2.49 -24.10 7.21
CA SER A 110 2.90 -24.83 6.01
C SER A 110 3.70 -23.93 5.07
N THR A 111 4.72 -24.49 4.45
CA THR A 111 5.56 -23.83 3.45
C THR A 111 4.73 -23.28 2.29
N GLY A 112 3.78 -24.09 1.77
CA GLY A 112 2.92 -23.69 0.66
C GLY A 112 2.02 -22.49 1.00
N GLY A 113 1.40 -22.51 2.19
CA GLY A 113 0.58 -21.39 2.67
C GLY A 113 1.41 -20.11 2.85
N LEU A 114 2.60 -20.23 3.43
CA LEU A 114 3.51 -19.09 3.59
C LEU A 114 3.95 -18.50 2.23
N LEU A 115 4.24 -19.34 1.23
CA LEU A 115 4.59 -18.92 -0.13
C LEU A 115 3.42 -18.20 -0.81
N VAL A 116 2.25 -18.82 -0.87
CA VAL A 116 1.07 -18.24 -1.56
C VAL A 116 0.68 -16.90 -0.97
N LEU A 117 0.63 -16.79 0.35
CA LEU A 117 0.27 -15.53 1.02
C LEU A 117 1.35 -14.46 0.90
N SER A 118 2.63 -14.88 0.83
CA SER A 118 3.73 -13.97 0.50
C SER A 118 3.63 -13.48 -0.95
N CYS A 119 3.27 -14.34 -1.92
CA CYS A 119 2.98 -13.93 -3.30
C CYS A 119 1.87 -12.88 -3.34
N LEU A 120 0.77 -13.09 -2.59
CA LEU A 120 -0.34 -12.13 -2.54
C LEU A 120 0.10 -10.77 -1.99
N ALA A 121 0.85 -10.76 -0.88
CA ALA A 121 1.38 -9.53 -0.29
C ALA A 121 2.31 -8.79 -1.26
N LEU A 122 3.23 -9.53 -1.90
CA LEU A 122 4.20 -8.98 -2.83
C LEU A 122 3.56 -8.47 -4.13
N LEU A 123 2.51 -9.15 -4.61
CA LEU A 123 1.74 -8.68 -5.76
C LEU A 123 1.05 -7.35 -5.44
N GLY A 124 0.42 -7.22 -4.28
CA GLY A 124 -0.17 -5.95 -3.84
C GLY A 124 0.86 -4.83 -3.75
N MET A 125 2.04 -5.10 -3.18
CA MET A 125 3.15 -4.13 -3.13
C MET A 125 3.69 -3.78 -4.53
N GLY A 126 3.80 -4.78 -5.42
CA GLY A 126 4.21 -4.58 -6.80
C GLY A 126 3.26 -3.66 -7.56
N ILE A 127 1.94 -3.88 -7.43
CA ILE A 127 0.91 -2.97 -7.98
C ILE A 127 1.10 -1.56 -7.39
N GLY A 128 1.34 -1.45 -6.08
CA GLY A 128 1.62 -0.20 -5.40
C GLY A 128 2.78 0.58 -6.01
N ASN A 129 3.90 -0.10 -6.31
CA ASN A 129 5.05 0.53 -6.97
C ASN A 129 4.70 1.13 -8.34
N VAL A 130 3.77 0.54 -9.08
CA VAL A 130 3.34 1.01 -10.40
C VAL A 130 2.33 2.15 -10.31
N VAL A 131 1.41 2.12 -9.32
CA VAL A 131 0.33 3.11 -9.23
C VAL A 131 0.72 4.41 -8.51
N ILE A 132 1.71 4.40 -7.61
CA ILE A 132 2.11 5.60 -6.85
C ILE A 132 2.58 6.76 -7.76
N PRO A 133 3.47 6.58 -8.76
CA PRO A 133 3.90 7.67 -9.61
C PRO A 133 2.76 8.34 -10.40
N PRO A 134 1.82 7.61 -11.05
CA PRO A 134 0.63 8.23 -11.65
C PRO A 134 -0.26 8.95 -10.64
N LEU A 135 -0.44 8.43 -9.42
CA LEU A 135 -1.19 9.11 -8.37
C LEU A 135 -0.55 10.45 -7.99
N VAL A 136 0.78 10.48 -7.81
CA VAL A 136 1.51 11.72 -7.53
C VAL A 136 1.31 12.73 -8.65
N LYS A 137 1.40 12.32 -9.91
CA LYS A 137 1.15 13.20 -11.07
C LYS A 137 -0.29 13.73 -11.10
N ARG A 138 -1.27 12.89 -10.77
CA ARG A 138 -2.69 13.24 -10.80
C ARG A 138 -3.06 14.23 -9.70
N TYR A 139 -2.62 14.01 -8.47
CA TYR A 139 -3.03 14.81 -7.31
C TYR A 139 -2.10 15.99 -7.00
N PHE A 140 -0.84 15.92 -7.43
CA PHE A 140 0.19 16.90 -7.12
C PHE A 140 0.98 17.37 -8.34
N SER A 141 0.26 17.64 -9.46
CA SER A 141 0.85 18.03 -10.75
C SER A 141 1.85 19.19 -10.66
N HIS A 142 1.62 20.18 -9.77
CA HIS A 142 2.51 21.33 -9.59
C HIS A 142 3.72 21.06 -8.68
N ARG A 143 3.79 19.90 -8.00
CA ARG A 143 4.85 19.55 -7.03
C ARG A 143 5.32 18.10 -7.19
N VAL A 144 5.30 17.58 -8.41
CA VAL A 144 5.62 16.17 -8.69
C VAL A 144 6.99 15.79 -8.16
N ALA A 145 8.03 16.60 -8.39
CA ALA A 145 9.39 16.33 -7.95
C ALA A 145 9.49 16.22 -6.41
N LEU A 146 8.89 17.18 -5.69
CA LEU A 146 8.90 17.19 -4.22
C LEU A 146 8.13 15.98 -3.64
N MET A 147 6.96 15.66 -4.20
CA MET A 147 6.16 14.54 -3.72
C MET A 147 6.81 13.19 -4.06
N SER A 148 7.49 13.10 -5.22
CA SER A 148 8.26 11.92 -5.57
C SER A 148 9.45 11.72 -4.63
N ALA A 149 10.19 12.76 -4.32
CA ALA A 149 11.27 12.71 -3.33
C ALA A 149 10.72 12.26 -1.95
N ALA A 150 9.61 12.83 -1.51
CA ALA A 150 8.99 12.50 -0.23
C ALA A 150 8.59 11.02 -0.14
N TYR A 151 7.82 10.48 -1.13
CA TYR A 151 7.42 9.08 -1.07
C TYR A 151 8.60 8.11 -1.22
N LEU A 152 9.62 8.44 -2.01
CA LEU A 152 10.84 7.63 -2.14
C LEU A 152 11.64 7.61 -0.82
N THR A 153 11.73 8.73 -0.12
CA THR A 153 12.36 8.80 1.20
C THR A 153 11.61 7.94 2.22
N VAL A 154 10.28 8.04 2.25
CA VAL A 154 9.44 7.22 3.14
C VAL A 154 9.54 5.74 2.79
N LEU A 155 9.62 5.38 1.50
CA LEU A 155 9.84 4.01 1.04
C LEU A 155 11.18 3.46 1.58
N GLN A 156 12.25 4.27 1.60
CA GLN A 156 13.54 3.85 2.16
C GLN A 156 13.48 3.64 3.68
N ILE A 157 12.73 4.47 4.40
CA ILE A 157 12.46 4.25 5.82
C ILE A 157 11.72 2.92 6.00
N GLY A 158 10.68 2.64 5.19
CA GLY A 158 9.93 1.39 5.18
C GLY A 158 10.75 0.17 4.74
N THR A 159 11.92 0.36 4.14
CA THR A 159 12.89 -0.69 3.84
C THR A 159 13.82 -0.94 5.01
N THR A 160 14.35 0.13 5.59
CA THR A 160 15.42 0.08 6.59
C THR A 160 14.91 -0.33 7.97
N VAL A 161 13.81 0.27 8.43
CA VAL A 161 13.31 0.04 9.80
C VAL A 161 12.87 -1.42 9.99
N PRO A 162 12.08 -2.05 9.09
CA PRO A 162 11.75 -3.47 9.21
C PRO A 162 12.97 -4.39 9.19
N ALA A 163 13.95 -4.08 8.32
CA ALA A 163 15.18 -4.89 8.23
C ALA A 163 15.98 -4.88 9.54
N LEU A 164 16.07 -3.73 10.20
CA LEU A 164 16.81 -3.59 11.46
C LEU A 164 16.07 -4.16 12.67
N THR A 165 14.74 -4.15 12.66
CA THR A 165 13.94 -4.53 13.83
C THR A 165 13.37 -5.95 13.75
N ALA A 166 13.37 -6.59 12.56
CA ALA A 166 12.78 -7.91 12.38
C ALA A 166 13.41 -8.98 13.29
N VAL A 167 14.73 -9.07 13.33
CA VAL A 167 15.46 -10.06 14.14
C VAL A 167 15.33 -9.76 15.64
N PRO A 168 15.60 -8.56 16.16
CA PRO A 168 15.41 -8.26 17.57
C PRO A 168 13.99 -8.51 18.09
N LEU A 169 12.97 -8.20 17.28
CA LEU A 169 11.59 -8.50 17.64
C LEU A 169 11.28 -9.99 17.62
N ALA A 170 11.88 -10.74 16.68
CA ALA A 170 11.70 -12.18 16.61
C ALA A 170 12.40 -12.90 17.75
N ASP A 171 13.56 -12.46 18.18
CA ASP A 171 14.30 -13.02 19.31
C ASP A 171 13.57 -12.78 20.63
N ALA A 172 12.92 -11.61 20.79
CA ALA A 172 12.21 -11.24 22.01
C ALA A 172 10.80 -11.87 22.12
N TYR A 173 10.05 -11.93 21.00
CA TYR A 173 8.62 -12.26 21.01
C TYR A 173 8.23 -13.34 19.98
N GLY A 174 9.20 -13.90 19.27
CA GLY A 174 8.97 -14.86 18.18
C GLY A 174 8.73 -14.20 16.82
N TRP A 175 9.06 -14.95 15.75
CA TRP A 175 8.99 -14.45 14.37
C TRP A 175 7.57 -14.07 13.93
N ARG A 176 6.53 -14.75 14.44
CA ARG A 176 5.14 -14.42 14.13
C ARG A 176 4.78 -13.03 14.63
N PHE A 177 5.17 -12.69 15.85
CA PHE A 177 4.95 -11.36 16.41
C PHE A 177 5.70 -10.29 15.59
N SER A 178 6.97 -10.56 15.24
CA SER A 178 7.76 -9.66 14.41
C SER A 178 7.06 -9.37 13.07
N LEU A 179 6.51 -10.38 12.41
CA LEU A 179 5.77 -10.19 11.15
C LEU A 179 4.44 -9.45 11.34
N VAL A 180 3.68 -9.76 12.42
CA VAL A 180 2.40 -9.09 12.72
C VAL A 180 2.60 -7.61 13.00
N ALA A 181 3.66 -7.21 13.69
CA ALA A 181 3.95 -5.81 13.97
C ALA A 181 4.01 -4.97 12.68
N TRP A 182 4.52 -5.53 11.61
CA TRP A 182 4.61 -4.85 10.30
C TRP A 182 3.30 -4.85 9.51
N VAL A 183 2.29 -5.63 9.90
CA VAL A 183 0.93 -5.58 9.31
C VAL A 183 0.23 -4.26 9.66
N LEU A 184 0.58 -3.64 10.79
CA LEU A 184 -0.04 -2.38 11.21
C LEU A 184 0.16 -1.26 10.19
N VAL A 185 1.27 -1.26 9.45
CA VAL A 185 1.58 -0.22 8.45
C VAL A 185 0.59 -0.23 7.28
N PRO A 186 0.38 -1.35 6.55
CA PRO A 186 -0.61 -1.38 5.48
C PRO A 186 -2.05 -1.28 6.00
N VAL A 187 -2.35 -1.72 7.23
CA VAL A 187 -3.66 -1.48 7.86
C VAL A 187 -3.89 0.02 8.08
N ALA A 188 -2.88 0.75 8.57
CA ALA A 188 -2.96 2.20 8.71
C ALA A 188 -3.14 2.91 7.36
N ALA A 189 -2.51 2.39 6.29
CA ALA A 189 -2.69 2.91 4.93
C ALA A 189 -4.11 2.66 4.39
N LEU A 190 -4.79 1.61 4.83
CA LEU A 190 -6.12 1.24 4.34
C LEU A 190 -7.16 2.34 4.65
N LEU A 191 -7.11 2.95 5.84
CA LEU A 191 -8.08 3.95 6.29
C LEU A 191 -8.18 5.16 5.34
N PRO A 192 -7.09 5.88 5.02
CA PRO A 192 -7.18 7.00 4.11
C PRO A 192 -7.51 6.58 2.67
N TRP A 193 -7.12 5.37 2.21
CA TRP A 193 -7.50 4.88 0.89
C TRP A 193 -8.98 4.57 0.76
N ILE A 194 -9.61 4.01 1.78
CA ILE A 194 -11.08 3.85 1.83
C ILE A 194 -11.75 5.22 1.71
N GLY A 195 -11.27 6.21 2.48
CA GLY A 195 -11.79 7.58 2.42
C GLY A 195 -11.67 8.22 1.03
N VAL A 196 -10.54 8.02 0.34
CA VAL A 196 -10.32 8.52 -1.03
C VAL A 196 -11.31 7.89 -2.03
N VAL A 197 -11.51 6.57 -1.94
CA VAL A 197 -12.43 5.86 -2.86
C VAL A 197 -13.89 6.24 -2.59
N ILE A 198 -14.30 6.40 -1.34
CA ILE A 198 -15.67 6.82 -0.98
C ILE A 198 -15.93 8.25 -1.46
N ALA A 199 -15.01 9.18 -1.21
CA ALA A 199 -15.15 10.57 -1.63
C ALA A 199 -15.31 10.71 -3.15
N ARG A 200 -14.63 9.88 -3.94
CA ARG A 200 -14.78 9.87 -5.40
C ARG A 200 -16.11 9.32 -5.87
N ARG A 201 -16.63 8.28 -5.23
CA ARG A 201 -17.96 7.76 -5.60
C ARG A 201 -19.06 8.81 -5.45
N GLY A 202 -18.94 9.69 -4.46
CA GLY A 202 -19.88 10.81 -4.29
C GLY A 202 -19.88 11.78 -5.48
N HIS A 203 -18.71 12.13 -6.00
CA HIS A 203 -18.61 13.03 -7.16
C HIS A 203 -19.09 12.40 -8.47
N ASP A 204 -18.81 11.11 -8.71
CA ASP A 204 -19.27 10.40 -9.90
C ASP A 204 -20.82 10.28 -9.95
N VAL A 205 -21.49 10.19 -8.79
CA VAL A 205 -22.97 10.13 -8.69
C VAL A 205 -23.60 11.52 -8.91
N GLU A 206 -22.99 12.59 -8.41
CA GLU A 206 -23.47 13.96 -8.62
C GLU A 206 -23.38 14.39 -10.09
N ASP A 207 -22.29 14.03 -10.79
CA ASP A 207 -22.11 14.34 -12.22
C ASP A 207 -23.15 13.64 -13.11
N HIS A 208 -23.49 12.37 -12.82
CA HIS A 208 -24.51 11.62 -13.57
C HIS A 208 -25.95 12.09 -13.28
N SER A 209 -26.18 12.71 -12.12
CA SER A 209 -27.49 13.26 -11.79
C SER A 209 -27.73 14.68 -12.35
N ALA A 210 -26.67 15.34 -12.84
CA ALA A 210 -26.71 16.67 -13.41
C ALA A 210 -26.84 16.70 -14.94
N GLU A 211 -26.77 15.55 -15.64
CA GLU A 211 -27.07 15.49 -17.07
C GLU A 211 -28.59 15.50 -17.28
N PRO A 212 -29.17 16.58 -17.85
CA PRO A 212 -30.59 16.58 -18.21
C PRO A 212 -30.80 15.59 -19.37
N HIS A 213 -31.73 14.66 -19.19
CA HIS A 213 -32.24 13.81 -20.26
C HIS A 213 -32.80 14.72 -21.39
N ALA A 214 -32.02 14.89 -22.45
CA ALA A 214 -32.46 15.51 -23.69
C ALA A 214 -33.00 14.45 -24.64
#